data_6a2ed397bd493a72ff291756ef8fbeca
#
_entry.id   6a2ed397bd493a72ff291756ef8fbeca
#
_cell.length_a   1.000
_cell.length_b   1.000
_cell.length_c   1.000
_cell.angle_alpha   90.00
_cell.angle_beta   90.00
_cell.angle_gamma   90.00
#
_symmetry.space_group_name_H-M   'P 1'
#
loop_
_entity.id
_entity.type
_entity.pdbx_description
1 polymer ?
#
loop_
_entity_poly.entity_id
_entity_poly.type
_entity_poly.pdbx_seq_one_letter_code
_entity_poly.pdbx_strand_id
1 'polypeptide(L)'
;MQAKLHNAQANYERNLNLLNRGAISQSTFDGVEADYLVAKSNYEKAASDVNDTVITTPISGYIIGKPTPVGQTISSGISTPQVIMSVATLDNMEIEAMVDESDIGQVKDGQKVKFTVDAYPNETFTGKVRLISRSATTENNVIYYKVYVTVDDAKGKLLPTMTARTEIIIDEANDVTIVPLNCIYSEGSRHYVKVYNEKTKETRDVDVKLGLTSDSEVAVTATGLNVGDKLLVKKAVSKQTSNRMGPPPMH
;
A
#
# COMPACT_ATOMS: atom_id res chain seq x y z
N MET A 1 -33.13 35.19 -11.79
CA MET A 1 -32.63 35.62 -10.47
C MET A 1 -31.86 36.95 -10.54
N GLN A 2 -30.91 37.13 -11.47
CA GLN A 2 -30.09 38.36 -11.61
C GLN A 2 -30.92 39.67 -11.71
N ALA A 3 -31.96 39.68 -12.53
CA ALA A 3 -32.83 40.87 -12.67
C ALA A 3 -33.57 41.26 -11.36
N LYS A 4 -33.96 40.26 -10.55
CA LYS A 4 -34.54 40.50 -9.23
C LYS A 4 -33.55 41.10 -8.25
N LEU A 5 -32.31 40.61 -8.22
CA LEU A 5 -31.24 41.16 -7.40
C LEU A 5 -30.96 42.62 -7.79
N HIS A 6 -30.82 42.90 -9.09
CA HIS A 6 -30.55 44.26 -9.57
C HIS A 6 -31.65 45.24 -9.16
N ASN A 7 -32.92 44.83 -9.28
CA ASN A 7 -34.05 45.69 -8.85
C ASN A 7 -34.07 45.93 -7.33
N ALA A 8 -33.85 44.86 -6.54
CA ALA A 8 -33.79 44.99 -5.08
C ALA A 8 -32.60 45.85 -4.63
N GLN A 9 -31.44 45.70 -5.28
CA GLN A 9 -30.27 46.55 -5.01
C GLN A 9 -30.55 48.03 -5.32
N ALA A 10 -31.12 48.34 -6.48
CA ALA A 10 -31.47 49.72 -6.84
C ALA A 10 -32.50 50.33 -5.89
N ASN A 11 -33.42 49.49 -5.36
CA ASN A 11 -34.40 49.96 -4.36
C ASN A 11 -33.71 50.19 -3.00
N TYR A 12 -32.82 49.30 -2.58
CA TYR A 12 -32.03 49.48 -1.36
C TYR A 12 -31.20 50.76 -1.40
N GLU A 13 -30.45 51.01 -2.46
CA GLU A 13 -29.62 52.22 -2.61
C GLU A 13 -30.45 53.51 -2.58
N ARG A 14 -31.61 53.48 -3.20
CA ARG A 14 -32.57 54.62 -3.19
C ARG A 14 -33.09 54.90 -1.79
N ASN A 15 -33.52 53.87 -1.07
CA ASN A 15 -34.05 54.01 0.28
C ASN A 15 -32.97 54.37 1.31
N LEU A 16 -31.73 53.88 1.14
CA LEU A 16 -30.61 54.32 1.94
C LEU A 16 -30.38 55.83 1.84
N ASN A 17 -30.47 56.40 0.62
CA ASN A 17 -30.37 57.84 0.42
C ASN A 17 -31.52 58.59 1.05
N LEU A 18 -32.76 58.08 1.05
CA LEU A 18 -33.91 58.67 1.71
C LEU A 18 -33.79 58.58 3.24
N LEU A 19 -33.30 57.48 3.79
CA LEU A 19 -33.03 57.38 5.22
C LEU A 19 -32.00 58.39 5.69
N ASN A 20 -30.88 58.52 4.97
CA ASN A 20 -29.84 59.52 5.28
C ASN A 20 -30.34 61.00 5.26
N ARG A 21 -31.42 61.24 4.54
CA ARG A 21 -32.07 62.54 4.50
C ARG A 21 -33.23 62.69 5.49
N GLY A 22 -33.47 61.64 6.32
CA GLY A 22 -34.57 61.61 7.27
C GLY A 22 -35.97 61.51 6.62
N ALA A 23 -36.04 61.10 5.36
CA ALA A 23 -37.30 61.05 4.60
C ALA A 23 -38.10 59.72 4.82
N ILE A 24 -37.49 58.68 5.38
CA ILE A 24 -38.15 57.48 5.75
C ILE A 24 -37.71 57.04 7.16
N SER A 25 -38.49 56.17 7.80
CA SER A 25 -38.14 55.55 9.10
C SER A 25 -37.13 54.46 8.97
N GLN A 26 -36.39 54.19 10.06
CA GLN A 26 -35.49 53.04 10.15
C GLN A 26 -36.21 51.73 9.87
N SER A 27 -37.37 51.50 10.45
CA SER A 27 -38.18 50.31 10.24
C SER A 27 -38.57 50.08 8.78
N THR A 28 -38.82 51.17 8.01
CA THR A 28 -39.09 51.07 6.57
C THR A 28 -37.86 50.65 5.79
N PHE A 29 -36.70 51.19 6.16
CA PHE A 29 -35.43 50.82 5.54
C PHE A 29 -35.04 49.34 5.85
N ASP A 30 -35.20 48.88 7.10
CA ASP A 30 -34.93 47.51 7.53
C ASP A 30 -35.72 46.50 6.67
N GLY A 31 -36.97 46.83 6.31
CA GLY A 31 -37.75 45.98 5.38
C GLY A 31 -37.13 45.90 3.97
N VAL A 32 -36.68 47.06 3.44
CA VAL A 32 -36.05 47.10 2.11
C VAL A 32 -34.68 46.38 2.13
N GLU A 33 -33.93 46.51 3.20
CA GLU A 33 -32.68 45.79 3.40
C GLU A 33 -32.90 44.28 3.45
N ALA A 34 -33.91 43.83 4.19
CA ALA A 34 -34.26 42.40 4.24
C ALA A 34 -34.63 41.88 2.85
N ASP A 35 -35.42 42.60 2.06
CA ASP A 35 -35.78 42.23 0.68
C ASP A 35 -34.54 42.12 -0.23
N TYR A 36 -33.60 43.07 -0.09
CA TYR A 36 -32.33 42.98 -0.84
C TYR A 36 -31.51 41.76 -0.46
N LEU A 37 -31.35 41.47 0.85
CA LEU A 37 -30.62 40.32 1.33
C LEU A 37 -31.23 39.01 0.86
N VAL A 38 -32.57 38.90 0.86
CA VAL A 38 -33.27 37.72 0.34
C VAL A 38 -33.03 37.57 -1.18
N ALA A 39 -33.12 38.66 -1.95
CA ALA A 39 -32.87 38.63 -3.39
C ALA A 39 -31.41 38.22 -3.70
N LYS A 40 -30.46 38.72 -2.90
CA LYS A 40 -29.04 38.38 -2.99
C LYS A 40 -28.78 36.89 -2.70
N SER A 41 -29.30 36.36 -1.60
CA SER A 41 -29.17 34.96 -1.23
C SER A 41 -29.76 34.00 -2.27
N ASN A 42 -30.94 34.39 -2.84
CA ASN A 42 -31.55 33.59 -3.91
C ASN A 42 -30.74 33.61 -5.21
N TYR A 43 -30.06 34.72 -5.52
CA TYR A 43 -29.16 34.78 -6.67
C TYR A 43 -27.91 33.96 -6.44
N GLU A 44 -27.27 34.06 -5.26
CA GLU A 44 -26.08 33.29 -4.89
C GLU A 44 -26.36 31.78 -4.92
N LYS A 45 -27.51 31.36 -4.39
CA LYS A 45 -27.94 29.94 -4.48
C LYS A 45 -28.09 29.53 -5.94
N ALA A 46 -28.78 30.28 -6.78
CA ALA A 46 -28.95 29.91 -8.19
C ALA A 46 -27.63 29.95 -8.97
N ALA A 47 -26.68 30.81 -8.59
CA ALA A 47 -25.34 30.84 -9.17
C ALA A 47 -24.51 29.59 -8.75
N SER A 48 -24.64 29.18 -7.49
CA SER A 48 -24.02 27.92 -7.02
C SER A 48 -24.58 26.70 -7.76
N ASP A 49 -25.90 26.62 -7.90
CA ASP A 49 -26.56 25.53 -8.63
C ASP A 49 -26.07 25.44 -10.09
N VAL A 50 -25.78 26.59 -10.74
CA VAL A 50 -25.17 26.58 -12.08
C VAL A 50 -23.71 26.13 -12.06
N ASN A 51 -22.93 26.62 -11.09
CA ASN A 51 -21.54 26.18 -10.96
C ASN A 51 -21.42 24.66 -10.70
N ASP A 52 -22.35 24.10 -9.94
CA ASP A 52 -22.39 22.66 -9.64
C ASP A 52 -22.70 21.79 -10.87
N THR A 53 -23.18 22.40 -11.97
CA THR A 53 -23.35 21.70 -13.25
C THR A 53 -22.03 21.48 -14.00
N VAL A 54 -20.97 22.20 -13.63
CA VAL A 54 -19.63 22.07 -14.24
C VAL A 54 -18.73 21.32 -13.28
N ILE A 55 -18.59 20.03 -13.54
CA ILE A 55 -17.77 19.14 -12.71
C ILE A 55 -16.32 19.19 -13.18
N THR A 56 -15.42 19.66 -12.32
CA THR A 56 -13.99 19.75 -12.60
C THR A 56 -13.19 18.80 -11.73
N THR A 57 -12.11 18.26 -12.28
CA THR A 57 -11.16 17.45 -11.49
C THR A 57 -10.26 18.36 -10.62
N PRO A 58 -10.04 18.03 -9.34
CA PRO A 58 -9.14 18.78 -8.47
C PRO A 58 -7.65 18.50 -8.73
N ILE A 59 -7.35 17.44 -9.48
CA ILE A 59 -5.98 17.01 -9.79
C ILE A 59 -5.77 16.90 -11.29
N SER A 60 -4.54 17.14 -11.73
CA SER A 60 -4.11 16.80 -13.10
C SER A 60 -3.68 15.34 -13.17
N GLY A 61 -4.02 14.65 -14.26
CA GLY A 61 -3.67 13.24 -14.39
C GLY A 61 -4.33 12.58 -15.58
N TYR A 62 -4.31 11.27 -15.57
CA TYR A 62 -4.90 10.43 -16.61
C TYR A 62 -6.24 9.86 -16.14
N ILE A 63 -7.19 9.77 -17.05
CA ILE A 63 -8.46 9.09 -16.80
C ILE A 63 -8.19 7.59 -16.76
N ILE A 64 -8.49 6.97 -15.62
CA ILE A 64 -8.40 5.51 -15.45
C ILE A 64 -9.80 4.90 -15.52
N GLY A 65 -9.92 3.83 -16.30
CA GLY A 65 -11.19 3.18 -16.56
C GLY A 65 -12.07 3.90 -17.58
N LYS A 66 -13.31 3.42 -17.72
CA LYS A 66 -14.28 3.98 -18.66
C LYS A 66 -15.12 5.06 -17.96
N PRO A 67 -15.12 6.31 -18.44
CA PRO A 67 -15.99 7.35 -17.88
C PRO A 67 -17.46 7.04 -18.15
N THR A 68 -18.32 7.63 -17.33
CA THR A 68 -19.77 7.57 -17.54
C THR A 68 -20.13 8.14 -18.92
N PRO A 69 -20.89 7.41 -19.77
CA PRO A 69 -21.20 7.86 -21.10
C PRO A 69 -22.14 9.07 -21.10
N VAL A 70 -22.02 9.89 -22.14
CA VAL A 70 -22.91 11.02 -22.36
C VAL A 70 -24.35 10.53 -22.54
N GLY A 71 -25.31 11.24 -21.94
CA GLY A 71 -26.73 10.90 -21.97
C GLY A 71 -27.20 10.07 -20.77
N GLN A 72 -26.31 9.62 -19.93
CA GLN A 72 -26.69 8.96 -18.67
C GLN A 72 -27.08 10.00 -17.63
N THR A 73 -28.21 9.79 -16.95
CA THR A 73 -28.64 10.66 -15.86
C THR A 73 -27.77 10.47 -14.62
N ILE A 74 -27.23 11.55 -14.11
CA ILE A 74 -26.49 11.60 -12.84
C ILE A 74 -27.42 12.16 -11.79
N SER A 75 -27.70 11.37 -10.76
CA SER A 75 -28.56 11.78 -9.65
C SER A 75 -27.70 12.27 -8.48
N SER A 76 -27.99 13.44 -7.98
CA SER A 76 -27.44 13.96 -6.72
C SER A 76 -28.17 13.37 -5.52
N GLY A 77 -28.24 12.03 -5.44
CA GLY A 77 -28.92 11.33 -4.36
C GLY A 77 -28.03 11.15 -3.13
N ILE A 78 -28.66 11.20 -1.97
CA ILE A 78 -28.00 11.07 -0.65
C ILE A 78 -27.51 9.63 -0.38
N SER A 79 -28.01 8.64 -1.12
CA SER A 79 -27.86 7.23 -0.76
C SER A 79 -26.60 6.53 -1.29
N THR A 80 -26.11 6.90 -2.47
CA THR A 80 -24.89 6.30 -3.05
C THR A 80 -24.17 7.32 -3.94
N PRO A 81 -22.91 7.67 -3.63
CA PRO A 81 -22.10 8.50 -4.51
C PRO A 81 -21.92 7.82 -5.86
N GLN A 82 -22.22 8.52 -6.95
CA GLN A 82 -22.00 8.01 -8.30
C GLN A 82 -20.63 8.48 -8.81
N VAL A 83 -19.77 7.52 -9.17
CA VAL A 83 -18.46 7.81 -9.78
C VAL A 83 -18.67 8.10 -11.26
N ILE A 84 -18.35 9.31 -11.68
CA ILE A 84 -18.44 9.76 -13.09
C ILE A 84 -17.20 9.31 -13.86
N MET A 85 -16.03 9.55 -13.29
CA MET A 85 -14.74 9.11 -13.81
C MET A 85 -13.72 9.05 -12.67
N SER A 86 -12.67 8.26 -12.85
CA SER A 86 -11.54 8.22 -11.94
C SER A 86 -10.32 8.83 -12.64
N VAL A 87 -9.62 9.74 -11.95
CA VAL A 87 -8.41 10.38 -12.43
C VAL A 87 -7.27 10.04 -11.48
N ALA A 88 -6.13 9.62 -12.03
CA ALA A 88 -4.93 9.32 -11.24
C ALA A 88 -3.68 9.94 -11.86
N THR A 89 -2.71 10.28 -11.03
CA THR A 89 -1.35 10.61 -11.45
C THR A 89 -0.56 9.33 -11.59
N LEU A 90 0.21 9.18 -12.67
CA LEU A 90 1.04 8.00 -12.91
C LEU A 90 2.48 8.18 -12.42
N ASP A 91 2.85 9.39 -12.01
CA ASP A 91 4.22 9.73 -11.62
C ASP A 91 4.59 9.18 -10.22
N ASN A 92 3.59 9.05 -9.34
CA ASN A 92 3.78 8.60 -7.97
C ASN A 92 2.94 7.35 -7.71
N MET A 93 3.39 6.21 -8.25
CA MET A 93 2.71 4.95 -7.99
C MET A 93 3.20 4.34 -6.68
N GLU A 94 2.27 3.74 -5.96
CA GLU A 94 2.54 3.00 -4.72
C GLU A 94 1.97 1.59 -4.83
N ILE A 95 2.63 0.66 -4.20
CA ILE A 95 2.10 -0.69 -4.02
C ILE A 95 1.52 -0.78 -2.62
N GLU A 96 0.29 -1.24 -2.53
CA GLU A 96 -0.34 -1.63 -1.28
C GLU A 96 -0.10 -3.12 -1.07
N ALA A 97 0.91 -3.46 -0.28
CA ALA A 97 1.23 -4.83 0.08
C ALA A 97 0.45 -5.25 1.33
N MET A 98 -0.10 -6.45 1.33
CA MET A 98 -0.80 -7.03 2.47
C MET A 98 0.13 -7.99 3.19
N VAL A 99 0.53 -7.64 4.40
CA VAL A 99 1.46 -8.42 5.23
C VAL A 99 0.68 -9.04 6.38
N ASP A 100 0.89 -10.35 6.62
CA ASP A 100 0.26 -11.09 7.71
C ASP A 100 0.67 -10.52 9.08
N GLU A 101 -0.22 -10.65 10.09
CA GLU A 101 0.02 -10.20 11.45
C GLU A 101 1.27 -10.87 12.07
N SER A 102 1.58 -12.10 11.70
CA SER A 102 2.77 -12.81 12.19
C SER A 102 4.08 -12.19 11.74
N ASP A 103 4.10 -11.55 10.58
CA ASP A 103 5.31 -11.07 9.91
C ASP A 103 5.49 -9.55 10.04
N ILE A 104 4.42 -8.82 10.29
CA ILE A 104 4.45 -7.34 10.33
C ILE A 104 5.44 -6.78 11.37
N GLY A 105 5.70 -7.53 12.45
CA GLY A 105 6.66 -7.13 13.48
C GLY A 105 8.11 -7.00 13.00
N GLN A 106 8.45 -7.61 11.87
CA GLN A 106 9.78 -7.57 11.26
C GLN A 106 9.90 -6.47 10.19
N VAL A 107 8.78 -5.92 9.73
CA VAL A 107 8.75 -4.87 8.69
C VAL A 107 9.01 -3.51 9.33
N LYS A 108 9.88 -2.72 8.70
CA LYS A 108 10.26 -1.36 9.14
C LYS A 108 10.24 -0.39 7.96
N ASP A 109 9.98 0.87 8.26
CA ASP A 109 10.07 1.94 7.27
C ASP A 109 11.47 2.00 6.65
N GLY A 110 11.55 2.24 5.34
CA GLY A 110 12.80 2.35 4.60
C GLY A 110 13.41 1.03 4.12
N GLN A 111 12.87 -0.13 4.52
CA GLN A 111 13.34 -1.42 4.00
C GLN A 111 13.20 -1.50 2.49
N LYS A 112 14.17 -2.14 1.84
CA LYS A 112 14.16 -2.39 0.40
C LYS A 112 13.08 -3.43 0.08
N VAL A 113 12.38 -3.22 -1.02
CA VAL A 113 11.38 -4.14 -1.54
C VAL A 113 11.72 -4.47 -2.98
N LYS A 114 11.70 -5.75 -3.31
CA LYS A 114 11.71 -6.23 -4.69
C LYS A 114 10.30 -6.69 -5.03
N PHE A 115 9.88 -6.45 -6.25
CA PHE A 115 8.58 -6.93 -6.69
C PHE A 115 8.55 -7.25 -8.18
N THR A 116 7.66 -8.13 -8.54
CA THR A 116 7.32 -8.46 -9.93
C THR A 116 5.82 -8.23 -10.14
N VAL A 117 5.41 -7.93 -11.35
CA VAL A 117 4.00 -7.83 -11.71
C VAL A 117 3.65 -8.95 -12.69
N ASP A 118 2.42 -9.46 -12.62
CA ASP A 118 2.00 -10.57 -13.48
C ASP A 118 2.07 -10.25 -14.98
N ALA A 119 2.01 -8.96 -15.34
CA ALA A 119 2.19 -8.51 -16.73
C ALA A 119 3.66 -8.61 -17.22
N TYR A 120 4.64 -8.55 -16.30
CA TYR A 120 6.08 -8.61 -16.61
C TYR A 120 6.79 -9.57 -15.64
N PRO A 121 6.57 -10.89 -15.74
CA PRO A 121 7.06 -11.86 -14.75
C PRO A 121 8.59 -12.01 -14.72
N ASN A 122 9.27 -11.61 -15.80
CA ASN A 122 10.73 -11.69 -15.92
C ASN A 122 11.45 -10.36 -15.57
N GLU A 123 10.70 -9.34 -15.18
CA GLU A 123 11.27 -8.06 -14.78
C GLU A 123 11.06 -7.84 -13.28
N THR A 124 12.16 -7.60 -12.59
CA THR A 124 12.13 -7.24 -11.17
C THR A 124 12.23 -5.73 -11.04
N PHE A 125 11.28 -5.16 -10.33
CA PHE A 125 11.25 -3.76 -9.95
C PHE A 125 11.70 -3.61 -8.50
N THR A 126 12.09 -2.41 -8.13
CA THR A 126 12.54 -2.09 -6.77
C THR A 126 11.72 -0.95 -6.18
N GLY A 127 11.68 -0.95 -4.86
CA GLY A 127 11.00 0.07 -4.09
C GLY A 127 11.46 0.08 -2.65
N LYS A 128 10.80 0.91 -1.84
CA LYS A 128 11.06 1.00 -0.40
C LYS A 128 9.76 1.09 0.37
N VAL A 129 9.74 0.48 1.55
CA VAL A 129 8.66 0.66 2.51
C VAL A 129 8.60 2.13 2.91
N ARG A 130 7.46 2.78 2.65
CA ARG A 130 7.21 4.18 3.00
C ARG A 130 6.42 4.32 4.28
N LEU A 131 5.41 3.49 4.44
CA LEU A 131 4.48 3.58 5.56
C LEU A 131 3.89 2.21 5.87
N ILE A 132 3.78 1.90 7.14
CA ILE A 132 3.07 0.73 7.64
C ILE A 132 1.77 1.22 8.27
N SER A 133 0.63 0.74 7.77
CA SER A 133 -0.68 1.06 8.37
C SER A 133 -0.76 0.50 9.78
N ARG A 134 -1.25 1.30 10.69
CA ARG A 134 -1.53 0.87 12.08
C ARG A 134 -2.93 0.28 12.25
N SER A 135 -3.70 0.23 11.17
CA SER A 135 -5.03 -0.36 11.14
C SER A 135 -4.98 -1.67 10.37
N ALA A 136 -5.39 -2.74 11.01
CA ALA A 136 -5.51 -4.04 10.37
C ALA A 136 -6.75 -4.10 9.46
N THR A 137 -6.67 -4.92 8.44
CA THR A 137 -7.77 -5.28 7.54
C THR A 137 -7.97 -6.79 7.62
N THR A 138 -9.21 -7.25 7.73
CA THR A 138 -9.50 -8.68 7.73
C THR A 138 -10.00 -9.09 6.35
N GLU A 139 -9.32 -10.01 5.71
CA GLU A 139 -9.76 -10.66 4.47
C GLU A 139 -9.75 -12.18 4.64
N ASN A 140 -10.85 -12.83 4.25
CA ASN A 140 -10.99 -14.28 4.36
C ASN A 140 -10.65 -14.85 5.75
N ASN A 141 -11.02 -14.16 6.83
CA ASN A 141 -10.69 -14.49 8.22
C ASN A 141 -9.19 -14.45 8.57
N VAL A 142 -8.35 -13.84 7.74
CA VAL A 142 -6.93 -13.58 8.02
C VAL A 142 -6.73 -12.08 8.25
N ILE A 143 -5.92 -11.75 9.23
CA ILE A 143 -5.62 -10.36 9.60
C ILE A 143 -4.37 -9.92 8.85
N TYR A 144 -4.50 -8.84 8.06
CA TYR A 144 -3.41 -8.24 7.32
C TYR A 144 -3.18 -6.79 7.73
N TYR A 145 -1.94 -6.36 7.66
CA TYR A 145 -1.54 -4.97 7.75
C TYR A 145 -1.11 -4.46 6.38
N LYS A 146 -1.62 -3.30 5.98
CA LYS A 146 -1.26 -2.67 4.72
C LYS A 146 0.08 -1.98 4.84
N VAL A 147 1.01 -2.35 3.97
CA VAL A 147 2.32 -1.73 3.85
C VAL A 147 2.38 -1.00 2.51
N TYR A 148 2.62 0.30 2.55
CA TYR A 148 2.73 1.13 1.37
C TYR A 148 4.18 1.20 0.93
N VAL A 149 4.42 0.78 -0.30
CA VAL A 149 5.76 0.71 -0.90
C VAL A 149 5.85 1.70 -2.04
N THR A 150 6.84 2.60 -1.99
CA THR A 150 7.15 3.48 -3.12
C THR A 150 7.85 2.68 -4.21
N VAL A 151 7.58 3.03 -5.46
CA VAL A 151 8.23 2.45 -6.63
C VAL A 151 9.36 3.36 -7.08
N ASP A 152 10.59 2.87 -7.14
CA ASP A 152 11.76 3.69 -7.49
C ASP A 152 11.79 4.06 -8.99
N ASP A 153 11.45 3.12 -9.88
CA ASP A 153 11.42 3.35 -11.32
C ASP A 153 10.36 2.46 -11.99
N ALA A 154 9.23 3.05 -12.30
CA ALA A 154 8.14 2.36 -12.99
C ALA A 154 8.37 2.21 -14.51
N LYS A 155 9.37 2.91 -15.10
CA LYS A 155 9.70 2.93 -16.53
C LYS A 155 8.49 3.13 -17.45
N GLY A 156 7.41 3.69 -16.93
CA GLY A 156 6.13 3.84 -17.64
C GLY A 156 5.42 2.52 -17.97
N LYS A 157 5.88 1.38 -17.43
CA LYS A 157 5.31 0.06 -17.70
C LYS A 157 4.20 -0.34 -16.74
N LEU A 158 4.24 0.20 -15.53
CA LEU A 158 3.26 -0.11 -14.51
C LEU A 158 1.98 0.68 -14.74
N LEU A 159 0.85 0.03 -14.56
CA LEU A 159 -0.47 0.65 -14.64
C LEU A 159 -1.17 0.51 -13.29
N PRO A 160 -2.04 1.46 -12.93
CA PRO A 160 -2.88 1.34 -11.75
C PRO A 160 -3.68 0.03 -11.76
N THR A 161 -3.92 -0.53 -10.58
CA THR A 161 -4.67 -1.79 -10.37
C THR A 161 -3.96 -3.08 -10.82
N MET A 162 -2.69 -3.02 -11.25
CA MET A 162 -1.91 -4.23 -11.47
C MET A 162 -1.63 -4.95 -10.15
N THR A 163 -1.63 -6.28 -10.20
CA THR A 163 -1.22 -7.12 -9.07
C THR A 163 0.30 -7.26 -9.05
N ALA A 164 0.90 -6.98 -7.90
CA ALA A 164 2.32 -7.13 -7.66
C ALA A 164 2.60 -8.22 -6.61
N ARG A 165 3.65 -9.01 -6.83
CA ARG A 165 4.21 -9.94 -5.85
C ARG A 165 5.43 -9.30 -5.23
N THR A 166 5.37 -9.00 -3.94
CA THR A 166 6.39 -8.23 -3.23
C THR A 166 7.21 -9.10 -2.29
N GLU A 167 8.51 -8.86 -2.27
CA GLU A 167 9.47 -9.41 -1.31
C GLU A 167 10.07 -8.24 -0.52
N ILE A 168 9.73 -8.14 0.75
CA ILE A 168 10.29 -7.14 1.67
C ILE A 168 11.58 -7.73 2.24
N ILE A 169 12.70 -7.05 2.03
CA ILE A 169 14.00 -7.49 2.53
C ILE A 169 14.12 -7.04 3.99
N ILE A 170 13.98 -8.00 4.91
CA ILE A 170 13.98 -7.73 6.34
C ILE A 170 15.38 -7.42 6.83
N ASP A 171 16.36 -8.20 6.36
CA ASP A 171 17.76 -8.02 6.74
C ASP A 171 18.68 -8.48 5.60
N GLU A 172 19.87 -7.93 5.52
CA GLU A 172 20.84 -8.21 4.45
C GLU A 172 22.24 -8.34 5.06
N ALA A 173 22.92 -9.44 4.80
CA ALA A 173 24.30 -9.62 5.17
C ALA A 173 25.17 -9.64 3.91
N ASN A 174 26.12 -8.70 3.83
CA ASN A 174 27.07 -8.62 2.73
C ASN A 174 28.40 -9.22 3.16
N ASP A 175 29.19 -9.75 2.21
CA ASP A 175 30.53 -10.29 2.42
C ASP A 175 30.61 -11.44 3.45
N VAL A 176 29.58 -12.31 3.46
CA VAL A 176 29.50 -13.46 4.35
C VAL A 176 29.67 -14.77 3.59
N THR A 177 30.24 -15.77 4.26
CA THR A 177 30.26 -17.12 3.72
C THR A 177 28.89 -17.77 3.91
N ILE A 178 28.28 -18.22 2.83
CA ILE A 178 26.96 -18.88 2.83
C ILE A 178 27.15 -20.38 2.83
N VAL A 179 26.41 -21.08 3.68
CA VAL A 179 26.40 -22.54 3.78
C VAL A 179 24.98 -23.04 3.74
N PRO A 180 24.67 -24.11 2.97
CA PRO A 180 23.35 -24.74 3.00
C PRO A 180 23.01 -25.27 4.41
N LEU A 181 21.76 -25.02 4.87
CA LEU A 181 21.30 -25.44 6.20
C LEU A 181 21.48 -26.95 6.48
N ASN A 182 21.36 -27.78 5.44
CA ASN A 182 21.53 -29.22 5.52
C ASN A 182 22.98 -29.65 5.78
N CYS A 183 23.97 -28.74 5.69
CA CYS A 183 25.38 -28.98 6.00
C CYS A 183 25.75 -28.56 7.44
N ILE A 184 24.82 -27.93 8.19
CA ILE A 184 25.07 -27.50 9.57
C ILE A 184 24.78 -28.66 10.53
N TYR A 185 25.76 -29.03 11.30
CA TYR A 185 25.65 -29.96 12.41
C TYR A 185 25.55 -29.17 13.71
N SER A 186 24.72 -29.67 14.64
CA SER A 186 24.53 -29.03 15.96
C SER A 186 24.62 -30.04 17.05
N GLU A 187 25.44 -29.81 18.04
CA GLU A 187 25.60 -30.59 19.27
C GLU A 187 25.44 -29.63 20.48
N GLY A 188 24.26 -29.62 21.05
CA GLY A 188 23.90 -28.63 22.09
C GLY A 188 23.97 -27.23 21.53
N SER A 189 24.84 -26.37 22.08
CA SER A 189 25.08 -24.99 21.65
C SER A 189 26.19 -24.83 20.60
N ARG A 190 26.87 -25.93 20.26
CA ARG A 190 27.96 -25.94 19.27
C ARG A 190 27.39 -26.17 17.87
N HIS A 191 27.76 -25.29 16.94
CA HIS A 191 27.42 -25.46 15.51
C HIS A 191 28.71 -25.64 14.71
N TYR A 192 28.73 -26.62 13.84
CA TYR A 192 29.91 -26.92 13.03
C TYR A 192 29.51 -27.45 11.65
N VAL A 193 30.44 -27.35 10.71
CA VAL A 193 30.35 -27.95 9.38
C VAL A 193 31.43 -29.01 9.23
N LYS A 194 31.18 -30.06 8.46
CA LYS A 194 32.15 -31.11 8.12
C LYS A 194 32.74 -30.83 6.76
N VAL A 195 33.97 -30.39 6.74
CA VAL A 195 34.75 -30.11 5.51
C VAL A 195 35.45 -31.38 5.06
N TYR A 196 35.20 -31.83 3.84
CA TYR A 196 35.81 -32.99 3.24
C TYR A 196 37.04 -32.62 2.41
N ASN A 197 38.18 -33.21 2.71
CA ASN A 197 39.41 -33.01 1.94
C ASN A 197 39.58 -34.14 0.91
N GLU A 198 39.52 -33.82 -0.36
CA GLU A 198 39.64 -34.78 -1.46
C GLU A 198 41.02 -35.47 -1.52
N LYS A 199 42.07 -34.76 -1.11
CA LYS A 199 43.47 -35.31 -1.19
C LYS A 199 43.76 -36.31 -0.10
N THR A 200 43.32 -36.04 1.13
CA THR A 200 43.54 -36.90 2.30
C THR A 200 42.39 -37.86 2.56
N LYS A 201 41.21 -37.66 1.89
CA LYS A 201 39.96 -38.40 2.13
C LYS A 201 39.44 -38.28 3.58
N GLU A 202 39.94 -37.30 4.31
CA GLU A 202 39.59 -37.08 5.72
C GLU A 202 38.53 -35.97 5.83
N THR A 203 37.78 -36.06 6.92
CA THR A 203 36.77 -35.06 7.27
C THR A 203 37.25 -34.30 8.50
N ARG A 204 37.20 -33.00 8.48
CA ARG A 204 37.47 -32.17 9.65
C ARG A 204 36.23 -31.36 10.04
N ASP A 205 36.00 -31.24 11.33
CA ASP A 205 34.96 -30.40 11.87
C ASP A 205 35.48 -28.99 12.02
N VAL A 206 34.72 -28.02 11.50
CA VAL A 206 35.03 -26.59 11.60
C VAL A 206 33.87 -25.92 12.33
N ASP A 207 34.15 -25.33 13.48
CA ASP A 207 33.18 -24.61 14.26
C ASP A 207 32.73 -23.33 13.51
N VAL A 208 31.43 -23.14 13.45
CA VAL A 208 30.81 -21.99 12.76
C VAL A 208 29.93 -21.21 13.71
N LYS A 209 29.98 -19.90 13.60
CA LYS A 209 29.02 -19.02 14.23
C LYS A 209 27.94 -18.70 13.22
N LEU A 210 26.69 -19.01 13.56
CA LEU A 210 25.54 -18.77 12.68
C LEU A 210 25.18 -17.27 12.68
N GLY A 211 24.95 -16.72 11.51
CA GLY A 211 24.42 -15.38 11.28
C GLY A 211 22.99 -15.43 10.75
N LEU A 212 22.69 -14.57 9.77
CA LEU A 212 21.38 -14.54 9.12
C LEU A 212 21.07 -15.87 8.42
N THR A 213 19.84 -16.31 8.58
CA THR A 213 19.36 -17.59 8.03
C THR A 213 18.20 -17.31 7.09
N SER A 214 18.25 -17.93 5.91
CA SER A 214 17.12 -18.00 4.97
C SER A 214 16.50 -19.40 5.00
N ASP A 215 15.51 -19.67 4.14
CA ASP A 215 14.82 -20.96 4.06
C ASP A 215 15.78 -22.14 3.75
N SER A 216 16.84 -21.91 3.03
CA SER A 216 17.76 -22.96 2.55
C SER A 216 19.20 -22.78 2.95
N GLU A 217 19.61 -21.58 3.36
CA GLU A 217 21.00 -21.19 3.55
C GLU A 217 21.18 -20.38 4.84
N VAL A 218 22.39 -20.40 5.37
CA VAL A 218 22.78 -19.62 6.54
C VAL A 218 24.12 -18.96 6.31
N ALA A 219 24.20 -17.69 6.68
CA ALA A 219 25.48 -16.97 6.75
C ALA A 219 26.28 -17.51 7.92
N VAL A 220 27.53 -17.85 7.70
CA VAL A 220 28.42 -18.35 8.75
C VAL A 220 29.70 -17.54 8.83
N THR A 221 30.19 -17.37 10.06
CA THR A 221 31.55 -16.87 10.34
C THR A 221 32.33 -18.00 10.94
N ALA A 222 33.44 -18.38 10.29
CA ALA A 222 34.29 -19.46 10.74
C ALA A 222 35.76 -19.16 10.42
N THR A 223 36.65 -19.61 11.29
CA THR A 223 38.10 -19.61 11.02
C THR A 223 38.48 -20.96 10.39
N GLY A 224 38.96 -20.91 9.15
CA GLY A 224 39.40 -22.11 8.44
C GLY A 224 38.35 -22.77 7.53
N LEU A 225 37.26 -22.06 7.20
CA LEU A 225 36.36 -22.40 6.13
C LEU A 225 36.64 -21.46 4.95
N ASN A 226 36.88 -22.01 3.76
CA ASN A 226 37.16 -21.26 2.54
C ASN A 226 36.06 -21.47 1.50
N VAL A 227 35.90 -20.46 0.63
CA VAL A 227 35.00 -20.57 -0.52
C VAL A 227 35.52 -21.72 -1.44
N GLY A 228 34.65 -22.66 -1.77
CA GLY A 228 34.98 -23.81 -2.58
C GLY A 228 35.27 -25.11 -1.78
N ASP A 229 35.30 -25.05 -0.45
CA ASP A 229 35.42 -26.25 0.39
C ASP A 229 34.18 -27.15 0.19
N LYS A 230 34.41 -28.45 0.09
CA LYS A 230 33.32 -29.45 -0.02
C LYS A 230 32.80 -29.79 1.37
N LEU A 231 31.51 -29.60 1.55
CA LEU A 231 30.80 -29.88 2.79
C LEU A 231 30.03 -31.19 2.73
N LEU A 232 30.00 -31.91 3.83
CA LEU A 232 29.17 -33.10 3.96
C LEU A 232 27.72 -32.68 4.33
N VAL A 233 26.77 -33.23 3.58
CA VAL A 233 25.35 -33.06 3.83
C VAL A 233 24.88 -33.97 4.95
N LYS A 234 24.12 -33.45 5.88
CA LYS A 234 23.45 -34.21 6.93
C LYS A 234 22.46 -35.18 6.31
N LYS A 235 22.69 -36.49 6.49
CA LYS A 235 21.76 -37.50 6.00
C LYS A 235 20.42 -37.34 6.73
N ALA A 236 19.35 -37.11 6.00
CA ALA A 236 18.01 -37.09 6.58
C ALA A 236 17.74 -38.51 7.19
N VAL A 237 17.62 -38.58 8.51
CA VAL A 237 17.16 -39.77 9.19
C VAL A 237 15.67 -39.90 8.91
N SER A 238 15.32 -40.74 7.93
CA SER A 238 13.92 -41.15 7.76
C SER A 238 13.51 -41.89 9.03
N LYS A 239 12.66 -41.33 9.85
CA LYS A 239 11.95 -42.04 10.90
C LYS A 239 11.07 -43.10 10.21
N GLN A 240 11.60 -44.32 10.07
CA GLN A 240 10.77 -45.47 9.81
C GLN A 240 9.87 -45.66 11.04
N THR A 241 8.64 -45.23 10.94
CA THR A 241 7.57 -45.67 11.82
C THR A 241 7.36 -47.17 11.54
N SER A 242 7.98 -48.02 12.33
CA SER A 242 7.67 -49.44 12.35
C SER A 242 6.27 -49.59 12.96
N ASN A 243 5.24 -49.55 12.11
CA ASN A 243 3.92 -50.03 12.44
C ASN A 243 4.01 -51.58 12.55
N ARG A 244 4.39 -52.07 13.72
CA ARG A 244 4.13 -53.47 14.09
C ARG A 244 2.62 -53.59 14.37
N MET A 245 1.87 -53.89 13.33
CA MET A 245 0.54 -54.46 13.49
C MET A 245 0.71 -55.86 14.12
N GLY A 246 0.33 -55.98 15.37
CA GLY A 246 0.11 -57.26 16.01
C GLY A 246 -1.13 -57.93 15.43
N PRO A 247 -1.17 -59.28 15.34
CA PRO A 247 -2.33 -60.00 14.82
C PRO A 247 -3.56 -59.82 15.73
N PRO A 248 -4.79 -59.77 15.17
CA PRO A 248 -6.01 -59.66 15.97
C PRO A 248 -6.25 -60.94 16.79
N PRO A 249 -6.78 -60.85 18.02
CA PRO A 249 -7.20 -62.01 18.77
C PRO A 249 -8.42 -62.67 18.14
N MET A 250 -8.33 -63.98 17.93
CA MET A 250 -9.49 -64.79 17.62
C MET A 250 -10.35 -64.96 18.87
N HIS A 251 -11.63 -64.61 18.77
CA HIS A 251 -12.76 -65.30 19.43
C HIS A 251 -14.03 -65.04 18.64
#